data_7f961ac71affba9b73a7afb4354088df
#
_entry.id   7f961ac71affba9b73a7afb4354088df
#
_cell.length_a   1.000
_cell.length_b   1.000
_cell.length_c   1.000
_cell.angle_alpha   90.00
_cell.angle_beta   90.00
_cell.angle_gamma   90.00
#
_symmetry.space_group_name_H-M   'P 1'
#
loop_
_entity.id
_entity.type
_entity.pdbx_description
1 polymer ?
#
loop_
_entity_poly.entity_id
_entity_poly.type
_entity_poly.pdbx_seq_one_letter_code
_entity_poly.pdbx_strand_id
1 'polypeptide(L)'
;LGDVYKRQAYEIFVGGAVVTWHVIWTYLPVSLLYIGSMTLGYVGLRYIELSISSPICNSSGALVAVLCLITGTLDESITGSMRYLVIGAVALVCIGAVGLGIVESTEDDELRRKRQEGSNYKYAKSWLALCLPLAYCLLDAAGTFADSLVLRTLDEDSANCAYELTFLAAAVICFIYVVVIKKDKLVFKAEAPKYAGALFETAGQFAYIYALA
;
A
#
# COMPACT_ATOMS: atom_id res chain seq x y z
N LEU A 1 -14.83 2.15 10.39
CA LEU A 1 -15.71 2.16 9.19
C LEU A 1 -16.86 3.17 9.33
N GLY A 2 -17.68 3.11 10.41
CA GLY A 2 -18.84 4.00 10.55
C GLY A 2 -18.50 5.49 10.62
N ASP A 3 -17.38 5.86 11.21
CA ASP A 3 -16.99 7.27 11.36
C ASP A 3 -16.31 7.83 10.10
N VAL A 4 -15.60 7.00 9.34
CA VAL A 4 -15.06 7.34 8.02
C VAL A 4 -16.21 7.65 7.06
N TYR A 5 -17.21 6.78 6.99
CA TYR A 5 -18.38 7.02 6.11
C TYR A 5 -19.25 8.21 6.56
N LYS A 6 -19.32 8.50 7.86
CA LYS A 6 -19.98 9.72 8.34
C LYS A 6 -19.23 10.98 7.91
N ARG A 7 -17.91 10.95 7.96
CA ARG A 7 -17.07 12.06 7.50
C ARG A 7 -17.17 12.22 5.98
N GLN A 8 -17.12 11.16 5.20
CA GLN A 8 -17.36 11.22 3.75
C GLN A 8 -18.73 11.78 3.41
N ALA A 9 -19.79 11.31 4.10
CA ALA A 9 -21.12 11.88 3.92
C ALA A 9 -21.12 13.37 4.27
N TYR A 10 -20.44 13.78 5.32
CA TYR A 10 -20.30 15.18 5.67
C TYR A 10 -19.56 15.98 4.60
N GLU A 11 -18.43 15.49 4.12
CA GLU A 11 -17.62 16.13 3.07
C GLU A 11 -18.36 16.22 1.74
N ILE A 12 -19.13 15.20 1.36
CA ILE A 12 -19.95 15.21 0.14
C ILE A 12 -21.16 16.17 0.29
N PHE A 13 -21.85 16.17 1.44
CA PHE A 13 -23.10 16.93 1.60
C PHE A 13 -22.91 18.32 2.21
N VAL A 14 -21.82 18.58 2.92
CA VAL A 14 -21.57 19.82 3.66
C VAL A 14 -20.22 20.46 3.31
N GLY A 15 -19.17 19.66 3.10
CA GLY A 15 -17.80 20.12 2.84
C GLY A 15 -17.55 20.55 1.39
N GLY A 16 -18.46 20.26 0.45
CA GLY A 16 -18.33 20.67 -0.95
C GLY A 16 -17.44 19.76 -1.82
N ALA A 17 -17.04 18.59 -1.35
CA ALA A 17 -16.34 17.61 -2.18
C ALA A 17 -17.19 17.23 -3.39
N VAL A 18 -16.66 17.47 -4.59
CA VAL A 18 -17.41 17.26 -5.85
C VAL A 18 -17.07 15.88 -6.41
N VAL A 19 -17.84 14.88 -6.05
CA VAL A 19 -17.70 13.51 -6.59
C VAL A 19 -18.41 13.41 -7.93
N THR A 20 -17.68 13.68 -9.01
CA THR A 20 -18.17 13.49 -10.38
C THR A 20 -17.56 12.23 -11.01
N TRP A 21 -18.18 11.74 -12.08
CA TRP A 21 -17.59 10.65 -12.88
C TRP A 21 -16.17 11.00 -13.36
N HIS A 22 -15.91 12.26 -13.65
CA HIS A 22 -14.58 12.74 -14.05
C HIS A 22 -13.56 12.50 -12.94
N VAL A 23 -13.86 12.85 -11.69
CA VAL A 23 -12.99 12.64 -10.52
C VAL A 23 -12.70 11.14 -10.35
N ILE A 24 -13.74 10.30 -10.39
CA ILE A 24 -13.59 8.84 -10.26
C ILE A 24 -12.70 8.28 -11.37
N TRP A 25 -12.92 8.63 -12.63
CA TRP A 25 -12.12 8.13 -13.74
C TRP A 25 -10.68 8.65 -13.72
N THR A 26 -10.46 9.88 -13.28
CA THR A 26 -9.12 10.47 -13.16
C THR A 26 -8.32 9.77 -12.06
N TYR A 27 -8.95 9.43 -10.94
CA TYR A 27 -8.29 8.79 -9.80
C TYR A 27 -8.25 7.26 -9.90
N LEU A 28 -9.07 6.64 -10.73
CA LEU A 28 -9.18 5.18 -10.88
C LEU A 28 -7.85 4.47 -11.14
N PRO A 29 -6.95 4.95 -12.02
CA PRO A 29 -5.65 4.32 -12.24
C PRO A 29 -4.81 4.26 -10.96
N VAL A 30 -4.80 5.32 -10.15
CA VAL A 30 -4.11 5.40 -8.85
C VAL A 30 -4.67 4.36 -7.89
N SER A 31 -6.00 4.32 -7.74
CA SER A 31 -6.68 3.35 -6.88
C SER A 31 -6.39 1.91 -7.31
N LEU A 32 -6.34 1.62 -8.61
CA LEU A 32 -6.03 0.27 -9.11
C LEU A 32 -4.59 -0.15 -8.80
N LEU A 33 -3.64 0.78 -8.85
CA LEU A 33 -2.26 0.53 -8.46
C LEU A 33 -2.17 0.19 -6.96
N TYR A 34 -2.85 0.94 -6.10
CA TYR A 34 -2.91 0.66 -4.67
C TYR A 34 -3.63 -0.64 -4.34
N ILE A 35 -4.79 -0.92 -4.96
CA ILE A 35 -5.51 -2.20 -4.79
C ILE A 35 -4.63 -3.37 -5.23
N GLY A 36 -3.92 -3.23 -6.34
CA GLY A 36 -2.99 -4.24 -6.84
C GLY A 36 -1.82 -4.46 -5.89
N SER A 37 -1.17 -3.40 -5.42
CA SER A 37 -0.06 -3.48 -4.48
C SER A 37 -0.49 -4.16 -3.18
N MET A 38 -1.56 -3.71 -2.55
CA MET A 38 -2.08 -4.30 -1.31
C MET A 38 -2.43 -5.77 -1.48
N THR A 39 -3.08 -6.14 -2.58
CA THR A 39 -3.41 -7.53 -2.88
C THR A 39 -2.15 -8.39 -2.93
N LEU A 40 -1.10 -7.93 -3.61
CA LEU A 40 0.18 -8.64 -3.67
C LEU A 40 0.87 -8.71 -2.32
N GLY A 41 0.82 -7.64 -1.53
CA GLY A 41 1.36 -7.61 -0.17
C GLY A 41 0.71 -8.65 0.73
N TYR A 42 -0.62 -8.68 0.78
CA TYR A 42 -1.35 -9.66 1.61
C TYR A 42 -1.18 -11.10 1.11
N VAL A 43 -1.13 -11.32 -0.21
CA VAL A 43 -0.81 -12.64 -0.75
C VAL A 43 0.62 -13.04 -0.40
N GLY A 44 1.55 -12.08 -0.45
CA GLY A 44 2.96 -12.28 -0.11
C GLY A 44 3.17 -12.79 1.32
N LEU A 45 2.39 -12.28 2.28
CA LEU A 45 2.45 -12.71 3.69
C LEU A 45 2.13 -14.19 3.91
N ARG A 46 1.61 -14.90 2.92
CA ARG A 46 1.45 -16.36 3.00
C ARG A 46 2.75 -17.12 2.74
N TYR A 47 3.70 -16.48 2.08
CA TYR A 47 4.92 -17.12 1.57
C TYR A 47 6.19 -16.57 2.20
N ILE A 48 6.15 -15.36 2.74
CA ILE A 48 7.30 -14.70 3.36
C ILE A 48 6.89 -14.07 4.70
N GLU A 49 7.84 -14.03 5.62
CA GLU A 49 7.62 -13.50 6.95
C GLU A 49 7.41 -11.97 6.93
N LEU A 50 6.54 -11.48 7.80
CA LEU A 50 6.21 -10.04 7.89
C LEU A 50 7.45 -9.20 8.20
N SER A 51 8.35 -9.71 9.03
CA SER A 51 9.63 -9.07 9.40
C SER A 51 10.52 -8.74 8.20
N ILE A 52 10.37 -9.50 7.10
CA ILE A 52 11.13 -9.32 5.86
C ILE A 52 10.29 -8.60 4.81
N SER A 53 9.02 -8.99 4.68
CA SER A 53 8.11 -8.39 3.70
C SER A 53 7.87 -6.91 3.99
N SER A 54 7.63 -6.53 5.25
CA SER A 54 7.26 -5.16 5.61
C SER A 54 8.34 -4.12 5.28
N PRO A 55 9.63 -4.30 5.61
CA PRO A 55 10.66 -3.34 5.20
C PRO A 55 10.81 -3.21 3.68
N ILE A 56 10.63 -4.31 2.92
CA ILE A 56 10.69 -4.28 1.45
C ILE A 56 9.49 -3.49 0.91
N CYS A 57 8.29 -3.78 1.39
CA CYS A 57 7.08 -3.05 0.99
C CYS A 57 7.20 -1.56 1.31
N ASN A 58 7.65 -1.20 2.50
CA ASN A 58 7.81 0.19 2.95
C ASN A 58 8.98 0.93 2.28
N SER A 59 9.81 0.25 1.48
CA SER A 59 10.85 0.91 0.69
C SER A 59 10.30 1.63 -0.57
N SER A 60 8.98 1.54 -0.83
CA SER A 60 8.32 2.24 -1.93
C SER A 60 8.56 3.75 -1.93
N GLY A 61 8.60 4.40 -0.75
CA GLY A 61 8.93 5.81 -0.62
C GLY A 61 10.31 6.18 -1.19
N ALA A 62 11.30 5.29 -1.07
CA ALA A 62 12.61 5.50 -1.69
C ALA A 62 12.52 5.46 -3.22
N LEU A 63 11.70 4.56 -3.78
CA LEU A 63 11.46 4.51 -5.23
C LEU A 63 10.72 5.74 -5.73
N VAL A 64 9.75 6.25 -4.98
CA VAL A 64 9.06 7.52 -5.28
C VAL A 64 10.07 8.66 -5.35
N ALA A 65 10.97 8.77 -4.36
CA ALA A 65 12.01 9.79 -4.37
C ALA A 65 12.92 9.67 -5.59
N VAL A 66 13.27 8.44 -6.03
CA VAL A 66 14.01 8.21 -7.27
C VAL A 66 13.22 8.68 -8.49
N LEU A 67 11.93 8.34 -8.58
CA LEU A 67 11.06 8.78 -9.67
C LEU A 67 10.98 10.31 -9.73
N CYS A 68 10.80 10.97 -8.59
CA CYS A 68 10.78 12.43 -8.50
C CYS A 68 12.12 13.06 -8.91
N LEU A 69 13.25 12.45 -8.57
CA LEU A 69 14.57 12.89 -8.99
C LEU A 69 14.77 12.77 -10.51
N ILE A 70 14.32 11.67 -11.12
CA ILE A 70 14.47 11.42 -12.56
C ILE A 70 13.55 12.33 -13.37
N THR A 71 12.32 12.50 -12.93
CA THR A 71 11.30 13.30 -13.63
C THR A 71 11.44 14.80 -13.36
N GLY A 72 12.29 15.21 -12.40
CA GLY A 72 12.44 16.60 -12.02
C GLY A 72 11.22 17.17 -11.28
N THR A 73 10.38 16.31 -10.73
CA THR A 73 9.17 16.71 -9.98
C THR A 73 9.41 16.85 -8.48
N LEU A 74 10.67 16.76 -8.05
CA LEU A 74 11.06 17.02 -6.67
C LEU A 74 10.75 18.47 -6.32
N ASP A 75 10.24 18.69 -5.11
CA ASP A 75 9.91 20.03 -4.63
C ASP A 75 11.10 20.99 -4.77
N GLU A 76 10.85 22.20 -5.27
CA GLU A 76 11.86 23.24 -5.50
C GLU A 76 12.57 23.67 -4.20
N SER A 77 11.96 23.44 -3.04
CA SER A 77 12.58 23.68 -1.73
C SER A 77 13.74 22.73 -1.44
N ILE A 78 13.77 21.56 -2.10
CA ILE A 78 14.81 20.53 -1.93
C ILE A 78 15.98 20.82 -2.85
N THR A 79 16.81 21.79 -2.46
CA THR A 79 17.99 22.23 -3.22
C THR A 79 19.30 21.97 -2.46
N GLY A 80 20.41 22.01 -3.17
CA GLY A 80 21.75 21.95 -2.57
C GLY A 80 22.00 20.69 -1.74
N SER A 81 22.40 20.86 -0.48
CA SER A 81 22.74 19.77 0.45
C SER A 81 21.57 18.86 0.78
N MET A 82 20.33 19.38 0.78
CA MET A 82 19.12 18.58 1.01
C MET A 82 18.95 17.49 -0.06
N ARG A 83 19.25 17.79 -1.31
CA ARG A 83 19.18 16.81 -2.42
C ARG A 83 20.14 15.62 -2.20
N TYR A 84 21.35 15.91 -1.69
CA TYR A 84 22.32 14.85 -1.35
C TYR A 84 21.85 14.00 -0.16
N LEU A 85 21.17 14.61 0.82
CA LEU A 85 20.58 13.88 1.93
C LEU A 85 19.47 12.95 1.46
N VAL A 86 18.59 13.39 0.56
CA VAL A 86 17.55 12.52 -0.04
C VAL A 86 18.19 11.35 -0.79
N ILE A 87 19.20 11.60 -1.63
CA ILE A 87 19.92 10.54 -2.35
C ILE A 87 20.58 9.57 -1.37
N GLY A 88 21.21 10.05 -0.31
CA GLY A 88 21.83 9.23 0.73
C GLY A 88 20.80 8.36 1.47
N ALA A 89 19.65 8.92 1.82
CA ALA A 89 18.55 8.20 2.45
C ALA A 89 17.99 7.09 1.55
N VAL A 90 17.75 7.39 0.27
CA VAL A 90 17.32 6.43 -0.74
C VAL A 90 18.33 5.28 -0.87
N ALA A 91 19.61 5.59 -0.97
CA ALA A 91 20.66 4.58 -1.07
C ALA A 91 20.67 3.67 0.19
N LEU A 92 20.52 4.25 1.38
CA LEU A 92 20.49 3.49 2.63
C LEU A 92 19.28 2.55 2.70
N VAL A 93 18.09 3.00 2.28
CA VAL A 93 16.88 2.17 2.21
C VAL A 93 17.05 1.03 1.21
N CYS A 94 17.60 1.30 0.03
CA CYS A 94 17.88 0.27 -0.98
C CYS A 94 18.88 -0.78 -0.47
N ILE A 95 19.97 -0.35 0.19
CA ILE A 95 20.95 -1.25 0.80
C ILE A 95 20.29 -2.11 1.88
N GLY A 96 19.44 -1.52 2.72
CA GLY A 96 18.69 -2.26 3.75
C GLY A 96 17.76 -3.30 3.16
N ALA A 97 16.98 -2.94 2.13
CA ALA A 97 16.06 -3.86 1.46
C ALA A 97 16.80 -5.03 0.78
N VAL A 98 17.91 -4.76 0.09
CA VAL A 98 18.78 -5.79 -0.50
C VAL A 98 19.40 -6.67 0.58
N GLY A 99 19.89 -6.07 1.67
CA GLY A 99 20.45 -6.78 2.81
C GLY A 99 19.47 -7.77 3.43
N LEU A 100 18.21 -7.35 3.61
CA LEU A 100 17.14 -8.24 4.09
C LEU A 100 16.87 -9.40 3.13
N GLY A 101 16.85 -9.13 1.82
CA GLY A 101 16.72 -10.18 0.81
C GLY A 101 17.87 -11.21 0.87
N ILE A 102 19.10 -10.76 1.09
CA ILE A 102 20.26 -11.63 1.25
C ILE A 102 20.13 -12.48 2.51
N VAL A 103 19.80 -11.86 3.66
CA VAL A 103 19.61 -12.57 4.93
C VAL A 103 18.56 -13.66 4.79
N GLU A 104 17.40 -13.34 4.17
CA GLU A 104 16.34 -14.32 3.94
C GLU A 104 16.79 -15.47 3.04
N SER A 105 17.56 -15.17 1.99
CA SER A 105 18.06 -16.20 1.08
C SER A 105 19.11 -17.13 1.69
N THR A 106 19.81 -16.67 2.74
CA THR A 106 20.87 -17.41 3.42
C THR A 106 20.40 -18.08 4.71
N GLU A 107 19.15 -17.88 5.11
CA GLU A 107 18.61 -18.46 6.33
C GLU A 107 18.63 -20.00 6.30
N ASP A 108 18.96 -20.63 7.45
CA ASP A 108 19.00 -22.08 7.60
C ASP A 108 17.59 -22.68 7.53
N ASP A 109 17.44 -23.75 6.74
CA ASP A 109 16.17 -24.46 6.54
C ASP A 109 15.63 -25.05 7.86
N GLU A 110 16.48 -25.38 8.83
CA GLU A 110 16.06 -25.90 10.14
C GLU A 110 15.39 -24.81 10.99
N LEU A 111 15.96 -23.59 10.98
CA LEU A 111 15.40 -22.44 11.69
C LEU A 111 14.05 -22.03 11.11
N ARG A 112 13.93 -22.04 9.79
CA ARG A 112 12.70 -21.76 9.06
C ARG A 112 11.62 -22.79 9.40
N ARG A 113 11.96 -24.08 9.42
CA ARG A 113 11.04 -25.15 9.77
C ARG A 113 10.50 -25.03 11.20
N LYS A 114 11.36 -24.69 12.17
CA LYS A 114 10.96 -24.43 13.56
C LYS A 114 9.96 -23.27 13.67
N ARG A 115 10.14 -22.21 12.87
CA ARG A 115 9.18 -21.10 12.82
C ARG A 115 7.86 -21.51 12.17
N GLN A 116 7.88 -22.36 11.13
CA GLN A 116 6.68 -22.86 10.48
C GLN A 116 5.85 -23.78 11.36
N GLU A 117 6.48 -24.58 12.23
CA GLU A 117 5.77 -25.47 13.17
C GLU A 117 4.88 -24.70 14.15
N GLY A 118 5.19 -23.45 14.46
CA GLY A 118 4.38 -22.55 15.30
C GLY A 118 3.36 -21.69 14.55
N SER A 119 3.31 -21.75 13.22
CA SER A 119 2.47 -20.89 12.41
C SER A 119 1.66 -21.65 11.37
N ASN A 120 0.47 -21.11 11.01
CA ASN A 120 -0.36 -21.64 9.93
C ASN A 120 0.14 -21.22 8.52
N TYR A 121 1.28 -20.54 8.42
CA TYR A 121 1.84 -20.04 7.18
C TYR A 121 2.87 -20.99 6.60
N LYS A 122 2.85 -21.17 5.28
CA LYS A 122 3.84 -21.97 4.54
C LYS A 122 4.86 -21.00 3.94
N TYR A 123 5.88 -20.66 4.70
CA TYR A 123 6.98 -19.87 4.14
C TYR A 123 7.78 -20.70 3.14
N ALA A 124 7.91 -20.16 1.93
CA ALA A 124 8.69 -20.81 0.88
C ALA A 124 10.06 -20.15 0.78
N LYS A 125 11.13 -20.92 0.87
CA LYS A 125 12.48 -20.46 0.50
C LYS A 125 12.54 -20.40 -1.02
N SER A 126 12.16 -19.27 -1.55
CA SER A 126 12.23 -19.04 -2.99
C SER A 126 12.39 -17.55 -3.25
N TRP A 127 13.33 -17.20 -4.14
CA TRP A 127 13.42 -15.85 -4.64
C TRP A 127 12.07 -15.38 -5.25
N LEU A 128 11.25 -16.33 -5.70
CA LEU A 128 9.90 -16.06 -6.19
C LEU A 128 8.99 -15.49 -5.09
N ALA A 129 9.17 -15.91 -3.83
CA ALA A 129 8.44 -15.34 -2.69
C ALA A 129 8.81 -13.86 -2.48
N LEU A 130 10.06 -13.48 -2.72
CA LEU A 130 10.52 -12.09 -2.67
C LEU A 130 9.97 -11.23 -3.81
N CYS A 131 9.57 -11.83 -4.94
CA CYS A 131 8.94 -11.10 -6.04
C CYS A 131 7.62 -10.44 -5.64
N LEU A 132 6.88 -11.01 -4.68
CA LEU A 132 5.59 -10.45 -4.24
C LEU A 132 5.76 -9.11 -3.50
N PRO A 133 6.57 -8.99 -2.44
CA PRO A 133 6.81 -7.71 -1.80
C PRO A 133 7.54 -6.71 -2.69
N LEU A 134 8.40 -7.17 -3.61
CA LEU A 134 9.02 -6.29 -4.60
C LEU A 134 7.99 -5.75 -5.60
N ALA A 135 7.09 -6.59 -6.09
CA ALA A 135 6.01 -6.15 -6.98
C ALA A 135 5.04 -5.20 -6.25
N TYR A 136 4.73 -5.48 -4.97
CA TYR A 136 4.03 -4.53 -4.11
C TYR A 136 4.74 -3.18 -4.10
N CYS A 137 6.02 -3.17 -3.74
CA CYS A 137 6.83 -1.96 -3.62
C CYS A 137 6.84 -1.13 -4.93
N LEU A 138 6.96 -1.79 -6.09
CA LEU A 138 6.94 -1.13 -7.39
C LEU A 138 5.56 -0.53 -7.72
N LEU A 139 4.48 -1.28 -7.49
CA LEU A 139 3.12 -0.79 -7.74
C LEU A 139 2.74 0.33 -6.77
N ASP A 140 3.13 0.22 -5.52
CA ASP A 140 2.90 1.22 -4.50
C ASP A 140 3.64 2.52 -4.82
N ALA A 141 4.91 2.42 -5.21
CA ALA A 141 5.69 3.58 -5.65
C ALA A 141 5.09 4.23 -6.91
N ALA A 142 4.64 3.43 -7.87
CA ALA A 142 3.96 3.94 -9.06
C ALA A 142 2.63 4.60 -8.70
N GLY A 143 1.86 4.02 -7.77
CA GLY A 143 0.62 4.57 -7.24
C GLY A 143 0.83 5.92 -6.57
N THR A 144 1.79 5.99 -5.63
CA THR A 144 2.15 7.22 -4.92
C THR A 144 2.64 8.32 -5.87
N PHE A 145 3.48 7.98 -6.83
CA PHE A 145 3.94 8.93 -7.83
C PHE A 145 2.78 9.43 -8.71
N ALA A 146 1.91 8.54 -9.17
CA ALA A 146 0.73 8.92 -9.94
C ALA A 146 -0.25 9.77 -9.11
N ASP A 147 -0.42 9.45 -7.83
CA ASP A 147 -1.22 10.21 -6.87
C ASP A 147 -0.72 11.67 -6.75
N SER A 148 0.57 11.86 -6.57
CA SER A 148 1.18 13.20 -6.51
C SER A 148 0.96 14.01 -7.80
N LEU A 149 0.81 13.35 -8.96
CA LEU A 149 0.50 14.03 -10.23
C LEU A 149 -0.98 14.38 -10.33
N VAL A 150 -1.86 13.49 -9.89
CA VAL A 150 -3.32 13.69 -9.95
C VAL A 150 -3.76 14.77 -8.96
N LEU A 151 -3.15 14.84 -7.77
CA LEU A 151 -3.41 15.88 -6.77
C LEU A 151 -3.01 17.30 -7.21
N ARG A 152 -2.27 17.44 -8.31
CA ARG A 152 -2.07 18.76 -8.96
C ARG A 152 -3.32 19.26 -9.70
N THR A 153 -4.28 18.40 -9.99
CA THR A 153 -5.47 18.69 -10.79
C THR A 153 -6.78 18.46 -10.03
N LEU A 154 -6.75 17.62 -9.01
CA LEU A 154 -7.88 17.34 -8.12
C LEU A 154 -7.56 17.88 -6.72
N ASP A 155 -8.60 18.33 -6.03
CA ASP A 155 -8.52 18.64 -4.61
C ASP A 155 -8.46 17.36 -3.76
N GLU A 156 -7.88 17.46 -2.56
CA GLU A 156 -7.62 16.34 -1.67
C GLU A 156 -8.91 15.63 -1.22
N ASP A 157 -9.97 16.38 -0.98
CA ASP A 157 -11.25 15.82 -0.51
C ASP A 157 -11.91 15.00 -1.59
N SER A 158 -11.91 15.49 -2.84
CA SER A 158 -12.41 14.75 -4.01
C SER A 158 -11.58 13.51 -4.31
N ALA A 159 -10.24 13.60 -4.19
CA ALA A 159 -9.33 12.48 -4.37
C ALA A 159 -9.56 11.39 -3.31
N ASN A 160 -9.68 11.78 -2.03
CA ASN A 160 -10.01 10.86 -0.94
C ASN A 160 -11.37 10.17 -1.16
N CYS A 161 -12.40 10.91 -1.57
CA CYS A 161 -13.70 10.31 -1.87
C CYS A 161 -13.63 9.31 -3.03
N ALA A 162 -12.88 9.62 -4.10
CA ALA A 162 -12.70 8.70 -5.22
C ALA A 162 -11.93 7.44 -4.81
N TYR A 163 -10.86 7.59 -4.01
CA TYR A 163 -10.11 6.47 -3.42
C TYR A 163 -11.03 5.53 -2.65
N GLU A 164 -11.76 6.04 -1.69
CA GLU A 164 -12.65 5.26 -0.83
C GLU A 164 -13.76 4.55 -1.62
N LEU A 165 -14.37 5.21 -2.61
CA LEU A 165 -15.40 4.61 -3.45
C LEU A 165 -14.86 3.44 -4.27
N THR A 166 -13.65 3.55 -4.81
CA THR A 166 -13.02 2.48 -5.58
C THR A 166 -12.62 1.32 -4.69
N PHE A 167 -12.13 1.58 -3.46
CA PHE A 167 -11.84 0.54 -2.48
C PHE A 167 -13.10 -0.14 -1.95
N LEU A 168 -14.20 0.61 -1.76
CA LEU A 168 -15.50 0.03 -1.43
C LEU A 168 -15.99 -0.91 -2.53
N ALA A 169 -15.88 -0.51 -3.80
CA ALA A 169 -16.23 -1.37 -4.92
C ALA A 169 -15.37 -2.65 -4.95
N ALA A 170 -14.05 -2.52 -4.74
CA ALA A 170 -13.15 -3.66 -4.63
C ALA A 170 -13.52 -4.58 -3.45
N ALA A 171 -13.86 -4.01 -2.29
CA ALA A 171 -14.30 -4.75 -1.11
C ALA A 171 -15.59 -5.55 -1.38
N VAL A 172 -16.55 -4.97 -2.09
CA VAL A 172 -17.79 -5.66 -2.49
C VAL A 172 -17.47 -6.83 -3.42
N ILE A 173 -16.59 -6.64 -4.41
CA ILE A 173 -16.15 -7.69 -5.33
C ILE A 173 -15.46 -8.82 -4.55
N CYS A 174 -14.54 -8.49 -3.64
CA CYS A 174 -13.86 -9.47 -2.80
C CYS A 174 -14.84 -10.22 -1.88
N PHE A 175 -15.82 -9.52 -1.30
CA PHE A 175 -16.86 -10.14 -0.46
C PHE A 175 -17.69 -11.15 -1.26
N ILE A 176 -18.15 -10.77 -2.45
CA ILE A 176 -18.89 -11.67 -3.34
C ILE A 176 -18.03 -12.88 -3.70
N TYR A 177 -16.76 -12.67 -4.03
CA TYR A 177 -15.83 -13.76 -4.34
C TYR A 177 -15.67 -14.74 -3.18
N VAL A 178 -15.45 -14.25 -1.96
CA VAL A 178 -15.24 -15.10 -0.77
C VAL A 178 -16.51 -15.83 -0.37
N VAL A 179 -17.63 -15.11 -0.25
CA VAL A 179 -18.88 -15.67 0.30
C VAL A 179 -19.67 -16.45 -0.73
N VAL A 180 -19.76 -15.96 -1.98
CA VAL A 180 -20.62 -16.59 -3.01
C VAL A 180 -19.84 -17.60 -3.83
N ILE A 181 -18.63 -17.28 -4.28
CA ILE A 181 -17.84 -18.15 -5.17
C ILE A 181 -17.09 -19.21 -4.37
N LYS A 182 -16.29 -18.79 -3.38
CA LYS A 182 -15.55 -19.73 -2.51
C LYS A 182 -16.41 -20.41 -1.46
N LYS A 183 -17.56 -19.83 -1.11
CA LYS A 183 -18.47 -20.31 -0.05
C LYS A 183 -17.79 -20.43 1.32
N ASP A 184 -16.79 -19.61 1.59
CA ASP A 184 -16.11 -19.56 2.87
C ASP A 184 -17.01 -18.89 3.91
N LYS A 185 -17.02 -19.46 5.13
CA LYS A 185 -17.79 -18.89 6.26
C LYS A 185 -16.94 -17.82 6.95
N LEU A 186 -17.42 -16.59 6.96
CA LEU A 186 -16.82 -15.52 7.74
C LEU A 186 -17.17 -15.71 9.22
N VAL A 187 -16.15 -15.93 10.06
CA VAL A 187 -16.31 -16.04 11.50
C VAL A 187 -15.87 -14.73 12.14
N PHE A 188 -16.81 -13.90 12.57
CA PHE A 188 -16.57 -12.54 13.09
C PHE A 188 -15.46 -12.47 14.15
N LYS A 189 -15.44 -13.42 15.10
CA LYS A 189 -14.42 -13.45 16.16
C LYS A 189 -12.99 -13.65 15.61
N ALA A 190 -12.83 -14.44 14.57
CA ALA A 190 -11.53 -14.67 13.92
C ALA A 190 -11.12 -13.51 13.01
N GLU A 191 -12.11 -12.78 12.46
CA GLU A 191 -11.88 -11.66 11.56
C GLU A 191 -11.73 -10.31 12.29
N ALA A 192 -12.19 -10.20 13.55
CA ALA A 192 -12.18 -8.94 14.29
C ALA A 192 -10.82 -8.22 14.34
N PRO A 193 -9.66 -8.90 14.56
CA PRO A 193 -8.35 -8.23 14.52
C PRO A 193 -8.02 -7.66 13.14
N LYS A 194 -8.46 -8.30 12.07
CA LYS A 194 -8.25 -7.83 10.69
C LYS A 194 -9.06 -6.56 10.40
N TYR A 195 -10.30 -6.48 10.93
CA TYR A 195 -11.10 -5.26 10.83
C TYR A 195 -10.47 -4.09 11.59
N ALA A 196 -9.89 -4.34 12.77
CA ALA A 196 -9.17 -3.31 13.50
C ALA A 196 -7.94 -2.82 12.70
N GLY A 197 -7.14 -3.75 12.15
CA GLY A 197 -6.02 -3.40 11.28
C GLY A 197 -6.44 -2.57 10.07
N ALA A 198 -7.50 -2.98 9.38
CA ALA A 198 -8.05 -2.25 8.24
C ALA A 198 -8.52 -0.83 8.61
N LEU A 199 -9.09 -0.65 9.80
CA LEU A 199 -9.50 0.68 10.28
C LEU A 199 -8.30 1.63 10.45
N PHE A 200 -7.21 1.14 11.05
CA PHE A 200 -5.99 1.93 11.21
C PHE A 200 -5.31 2.23 9.87
N GLU A 201 -5.32 1.27 8.94
CA GLU A 201 -4.79 1.44 7.60
C GLU A 201 -5.56 2.51 6.82
N THR A 202 -6.90 2.47 6.85
CA THR A 202 -7.75 3.49 6.22
C THR A 202 -7.50 4.87 6.81
N ALA A 203 -7.39 4.98 8.14
CA ALA A 203 -7.09 6.25 8.80
C ALA A 203 -5.70 6.80 8.41
N GLY A 204 -4.71 5.90 8.29
CA GLY A 204 -3.36 6.24 7.84
C GLY A 204 -3.35 6.73 6.39
N GLN A 205 -4.08 6.06 5.50
CA GLN A 205 -4.18 6.44 4.09
C GLN A 205 -4.86 7.80 3.91
N PHE A 206 -5.88 8.09 4.70
CA PHE A 206 -6.50 9.42 4.74
C PHE A 206 -5.48 10.52 5.05
N ALA A 207 -4.73 10.35 6.14
CA ALA A 207 -3.68 11.30 6.52
C ALA A 207 -2.58 11.41 5.47
N TYR A 208 -2.28 10.31 4.78
CA TYR A 208 -1.25 10.25 3.74
C TYR A 208 -1.61 11.09 2.50
N ILE A 209 -2.85 11.04 2.01
CA ILE A 209 -3.29 11.82 0.85
C ILE A 209 -3.16 13.32 1.14
N TYR A 210 -3.55 13.76 2.35
CA TYR A 210 -3.36 15.15 2.76
C TYR A 210 -1.87 15.56 2.93
N ALA A 211 -1.00 14.61 3.21
CA ALA A 211 0.43 14.89 3.31
C ALA A 211 1.12 14.98 1.95
N LEU A 212 0.53 14.40 0.90
CA LEU A 212 1.03 14.45 -0.49
C LEU A 212 0.61 15.71 -1.23
N ALA A 213 -0.52 16.30 -0.85
CA ALA A 213 -1.06 17.54 -1.43
C ALA A 213 -0.33 18.78 -0.93
#